data_ee0219a24d46d967977acb45e94d0905
#
_entry.id   ee0219a24d46d967977acb45e94d0905
#
_cell.length_a   1.000
_cell.length_b   1.000
_cell.length_c   1.000
_cell.angle_alpha   90.00
_cell.angle_beta   90.00
_cell.angle_gamma   90.00
#
_symmetry.space_group_name_H-M   'P 1'
#
loop_
_entity.id
_entity.type
_entity.pdbx_description
1 polymer ?
#
loop_
_entity_poly.entity_id
_entity_poly.type
_entity_poly.pdbx_seq_one_letter_code
_entity_poly.pdbx_strand_id
1 'polypeptide(L)'
;MHSPDQLRPKRCRDGRFQIREKKERNWRFNRDLYLAVGEVWSWNDKRVWTDEQWKEYGLAPELRTFSAYYENSLAGYYELCRDNEGGVEIAYFGLLPEFIGRGLGGALLTSAIEEAWRMSPSVTRVWVHTCTLDHPLALANYQARGMVIYKREAAES
;
A
#
# COMPACT_ATOMS: atom_id res chain seq x y z
N MET A 1 0.18 -5.50 12.94
CA MET A 1 1.41 -6.32 13.16
C MET A 1 2.32 -5.58 14.11
N HIS A 2 2.78 -6.24 15.15
CA HIS A 2 3.59 -5.64 16.22
C HIS A 2 5.03 -6.13 16.25
N SER A 3 5.39 -7.04 15.38
CA SER A 3 6.76 -7.53 15.22
C SER A 3 6.98 -8.00 13.78
N PRO A 4 8.16 -7.76 13.20
CA PRO A 4 8.47 -8.27 11.87
C PRO A 4 8.45 -9.79 11.79
N ASP A 5 8.62 -10.48 12.92
CA ASP A 5 8.56 -11.94 12.99
C ASP A 5 7.15 -12.49 12.73
N GLN A 6 6.12 -11.66 12.81
CA GLN A 6 4.74 -12.06 12.52
C GLN A 6 4.45 -12.15 11.02
N LEU A 7 5.32 -11.61 10.17
CA LEU A 7 5.14 -11.65 8.73
C LEU A 7 5.18 -13.10 8.22
N ARG A 8 4.17 -13.47 7.45
CA ARG A 8 4.13 -14.70 6.66
C ARG A 8 4.38 -14.32 5.20
N PRO A 9 5.62 -14.35 4.73
CA PRO A 9 5.95 -13.84 3.42
C PRO A 9 5.44 -14.73 2.30
N LYS A 10 5.05 -14.08 1.20
CA LYS A 10 4.85 -14.73 -0.08
C LYS A 10 5.75 -14.02 -1.10
N ARG A 11 6.58 -14.80 -1.78
CA ARG A 11 7.52 -14.24 -2.73
C ARG A 11 7.13 -14.60 -4.15
N CYS A 12 7.30 -13.66 -5.07
CA CYS A 12 7.15 -13.90 -6.48
C CYS A 12 8.51 -14.27 -7.06
N ARG A 13 8.60 -15.44 -7.68
CA ARG A 13 9.84 -15.92 -8.31
C ARG A 13 9.97 -15.49 -9.78
N ASP A 14 8.94 -14.83 -10.30
CA ASP A 14 8.92 -14.34 -11.67
C ASP A 14 9.72 -13.03 -11.75
N GLY A 15 10.88 -13.06 -12.41
CA GLY A 15 11.76 -11.89 -12.53
C GLY A 15 11.17 -10.74 -13.36
N ARG A 16 10.03 -10.95 -14.02
CA ARG A 16 9.33 -9.90 -14.75
C ARG A 16 8.56 -8.97 -13.82
N PHE A 17 8.32 -9.39 -12.58
CA PHE A 17 7.68 -8.58 -11.55
C PHE A 17 8.76 -7.85 -10.74
N GLN A 18 8.72 -6.52 -10.76
CA GLN A 18 9.69 -5.68 -10.07
C GLN A 18 8.99 -4.58 -9.29
N ILE A 19 9.51 -4.28 -8.10
CA ILE A 19 9.02 -3.21 -7.24
C ILE A 19 10.14 -2.19 -7.09
N ARG A 20 9.82 -0.92 -7.32
CA ARG A 20 10.78 0.19 -7.29
C ARG A 20 10.28 1.31 -6.39
N GLU A 21 11.15 1.84 -5.55
CA GLU A 21 10.83 3.03 -4.77
C GLU A 21 10.93 4.27 -5.66
N LYS A 22 9.92 5.14 -5.57
CA LYS A 22 9.99 6.48 -6.17
C LYS A 22 10.67 7.41 -5.19
N LYS A 23 12.00 7.54 -5.31
CA LYS A 23 12.81 8.33 -4.37
C LYS A 23 12.64 9.83 -4.54
N GLU A 24 12.45 10.29 -5.77
CA GLU A 24 12.13 11.68 -6.04
C GLU A 24 10.65 11.93 -5.73
N ARG A 25 10.37 12.86 -4.84
CA ARG A 25 9.00 13.19 -4.48
C ARG A 25 8.30 13.90 -5.62
N ASN A 26 7.23 13.28 -6.11
CA ASN A 26 6.41 13.83 -7.17
C ASN A 26 4.94 13.56 -6.84
N TRP A 27 4.26 14.55 -6.31
CA TRP A 27 2.88 14.41 -5.87
C TRP A 27 1.91 14.07 -7.01
N ARG A 28 2.22 14.48 -8.24
CA ARG A 28 1.40 14.12 -9.41
C ARG A 28 1.47 12.61 -9.67
N PHE A 29 2.62 12.00 -9.45
CA PHE A 29 2.78 10.56 -9.55
C PHE A 29 1.89 9.82 -8.53
N ASN A 30 1.85 10.28 -7.29
CA ASN A 30 0.96 9.74 -6.26
C ASN A 30 -0.51 9.87 -6.65
N ARG A 31 -0.90 11.03 -7.15
CA ARG A 31 -2.26 11.27 -7.63
C ARG A 31 -2.63 10.33 -8.78
N ASP A 32 -1.75 10.19 -9.75
CA ASP A 32 -2.00 9.35 -10.93
C ASP A 32 -2.14 7.88 -10.54
N LEU A 33 -1.32 7.39 -9.61
CA LEU A 33 -1.44 6.03 -9.08
C LEU A 33 -2.75 5.82 -8.33
N TYR A 34 -3.12 6.76 -7.48
CA TYR A 34 -4.39 6.71 -6.75
C TYR A 34 -5.58 6.61 -7.69
N LEU A 35 -5.61 7.44 -8.72
CA LEU A 35 -6.69 7.44 -9.70
C LEU A 35 -6.70 6.14 -10.51
N ALA A 36 -5.55 5.67 -10.98
CA ALA A 36 -5.46 4.48 -11.81
C ALA A 36 -5.91 3.20 -11.07
N VAL A 37 -5.44 3.00 -9.84
CA VAL A 37 -5.76 1.80 -9.06
C VAL A 37 -7.12 1.95 -8.38
N GLY A 38 -7.41 3.12 -7.85
CA GLY A 38 -8.60 3.37 -7.05
C GLY A 38 -9.89 3.48 -7.83
N GLU A 39 -9.83 3.75 -9.13
CA GLU A 39 -11.02 3.93 -9.96
C GLU A 39 -11.96 2.72 -9.90
N VAL A 40 -11.40 1.52 -10.03
CA VAL A 40 -12.17 0.27 -10.02
C VAL A 40 -12.75 -0.04 -8.63
N TRP A 41 -12.05 0.34 -7.57
CA TRP A 41 -12.41 0.01 -6.18
C TRP A 41 -13.15 1.14 -5.48
N SER A 42 -13.56 2.18 -6.22
CA SER A 42 -14.32 3.33 -5.68
C SER A 42 -13.59 4.05 -4.55
N TRP A 43 -12.30 4.20 -4.65
CA TRP A 43 -11.54 5.04 -3.72
C TRP A 43 -11.94 6.51 -3.95
N ASN A 44 -12.63 7.10 -3.00
CA ASN A 44 -13.24 8.41 -3.16
C ASN A 44 -12.66 9.50 -2.26
N ASP A 45 -11.96 9.13 -1.20
CA ASP A 45 -11.53 10.04 -0.15
C ASP A 45 -10.64 11.18 -0.67
N LYS A 46 -9.84 10.93 -1.71
CA LYS A 46 -8.92 11.92 -2.27
C LYS A 46 -9.30 12.40 -3.67
N ARG A 47 -10.41 11.92 -4.23
CA ARG A 47 -10.82 12.34 -5.59
C ARG A 47 -11.09 13.82 -5.71
N VAL A 48 -11.57 14.43 -4.65
CA VAL A 48 -11.94 15.86 -4.61
C VAL A 48 -10.79 16.73 -4.10
N TRP A 49 -9.62 16.17 -3.85
CA TRP A 49 -8.49 16.92 -3.36
C TRP A 49 -8.01 17.94 -4.38
N THR A 50 -7.66 19.12 -3.87
CA THR A 50 -6.98 20.16 -4.65
C THR A 50 -5.53 19.78 -4.88
N ASP A 51 -4.87 20.45 -5.83
CA ASP A 51 -3.44 20.27 -6.05
C ASP A 51 -2.63 20.56 -4.78
N GLU A 52 -3.04 21.53 -3.98
CA GLU A 52 -2.34 21.87 -2.72
C GLU A 52 -2.43 20.73 -1.70
N GLN A 53 -3.57 20.08 -1.60
CA GLN A 53 -3.73 18.90 -0.73
C GLN A 53 -2.86 17.73 -1.21
N TRP A 54 -2.80 17.47 -2.51
CA TRP A 54 -1.93 16.46 -3.07
C TRP A 54 -0.45 16.75 -2.85
N LYS A 55 -0.05 18.02 -2.97
CA LYS A 55 1.33 18.43 -2.70
C LYS A 55 1.71 18.19 -1.25
N GLU A 56 0.86 18.61 -0.33
CA GLU A 56 1.10 18.40 1.11
C GLU A 56 1.28 16.92 1.44
N TYR A 57 0.44 16.06 0.89
CA TYR A 57 0.52 14.62 1.09
C TYR A 57 1.75 14.01 0.40
N GLY A 58 1.90 14.24 -0.90
CA GLY A 58 2.93 13.58 -1.72
C GLY A 58 4.36 14.05 -1.44
N LEU A 59 4.51 15.26 -0.89
CA LEU A 59 5.82 15.82 -0.55
C LEU A 59 6.15 15.67 0.94
N ALA A 60 5.29 15.05 1.73
CA ALA A 60 5.52 14.85 3.16
C ALA A 60 6.75 13.94 3.39
N PRO A 61 7.65 14.32 4.32
CA PRO A 61 8.85 13.52 4.59
C PRO A 61 8.54 12.14 5.18
N GLU A 62 7.36 11.95 5.77
CA GLU A 62 6.91 10.68 6.35
C GLU A 62 6.43 9.67 5.31
N LEU A 63 6.21 10.11 4.06
CA LEU A 63 5.65 9.27 2.99
C LEU A 63 6.75 8.65 2.14
N ARG A 64 6.65 7.35 1.88
CA ARG A 64 7.44 6.65 0.87
C ARG A 64 6.50 5.97 -0.12
N THR A 65 6.83 6.09 -1.41
CA THR A 65 6.02 5.56 -2.51
C THR A 65 6.79 4.49 -3.27
N PHE A 66 6.13 3.35 -3.50
CA PHE A 66 6.70 2.22 -4.25
C PHE A 66 5.73 1.85 -5.37
N SER A 67 6.26 1.66 -6.56
CA SER A 67 5.47 1.21 -7.70
C SER A 67 5.95 -0.16 -8.17
N ALA A 68 5.00 -0.97 -8.61
CA ALA A 68 5.25 -2.33 -9.08
C ALA A 68 5.05 -2.40 -10.59
N TYR A 69 5.90 -3.17 -11.25
CA TYR A 69 5.89 -3.34 -12.69
C TYR A 69 5.92 -4.82 -13.04
N TYR A 70 5.23 -5.19 -14.10
CA TYR A 70 5.29 -6.51 -14.69
C TYR A 70 5.61 -6.35 -16.18
N GLU A 71 6.75 -6.91 -16.62
CA GLU A 71 7.27 -6.68 -17.97
C GLU A 71 7.36 -5.20 -18.34
N ASN A 72 7.79 -4.37 -17.40
CA ASN A 72 7.90 -2.91 -17.51
C ASN A 72 6.57 -2.14 -17.63
N SER A 73 5.44 -2.80 -17.47
CA SER A 73 4.12 -2.15 -17.38
C SER A 73 3.73 -1.95 -15.93
N LEU A 74 3.15 -0.80 -15.61
CA LEU A 74 2.66 -0.53 -14.25
C LEU A 74 1.64 -1.59 -13.85
N ALA A 75 1.88 -2.26 -12.72
CA ALA A 75 1.01 -3.31 -12.20
C ALA A 75 0.27 -2.90 -10.93
N GLY A 76 0.84 -2.01 -10.15
CA GLY A 76 0.26 -1.57 -8.90
C GLY A 76 1.20 -0.70 -8.10
N TYR A 77 0.84 -0.43 -6.84
CA TYR A 77 1.69 0.38 -5.97
C TYR A 77 1.31 0.21 -4.51
N TYR A 78 2.17 0.74 -3.65
CA TYR A 78 1.80 0.99 -2.26
C TYR A 78 2.50 2.26 -1.76
N GLU A 79 1.91 2.86 -0.74
CA GLU A 79 2.46 4.01 -0.04
C GLU A 79 2.56 3.70 1.44
N LEU A 80 3.68 4.08 2.04
CA LEU A 80 3.94 3.90 3.46
C LEU A 80 4.05 5.27 4.12
N CYS A 81 3.35 5.45 5.23
CA CYS A 81 3.36 6.71 5.96
C CYS A 81 3.65 6.46 7.44
N ARG A 82 4.68 7.14 7.96
CA ARG A 82 5.00 7.08 9.39
C ARG A 82 4.01 7.92 10.18
N ASP A 83 3.55 7.38 11.30
CA ASP A 83 2.75 8.14 12.25
C ASP A 83 3.62 8.65 13.41
N ASN A 84 3.00 9.41 14.35
CA ASN A 84 3.71 10.01 15.48
C ASN A 84 3.86 9.06 16.68
N GLU A 85 3.38 7.82 16.56
CA GLU A 85 3.33 6.85 17.67
C GLU A 85 4.27 5.65 17.43
N GLY A 86 5.20 5.77 16.50
CA GLY A 86 6.13 4.69 16.15
C GLY A 86 5.55 3.68 15.18
N GLY A 87 4.39 3.96 14.61
CA GLY A 87 3.74 3.09 13.62
C GLY A 87 4.07 3.49 12.18
N VAL A 88 3.85 2.55 11.28
CA VAL A 88 3.83 2.79 9.83
C VAL A 88 2.52 2.26 9.28
N GLU A 89 1.77 3.14 8.63
CA GLU A 89 0.56 2.77 7.90
C GLU A 89 0.90 2.40 6.48
N ILE A 90 0.34 1.29 6.00
CA ILE A 90 0.23 1.04 4.57
C ILE A 90 -0.97 1.86 4.11
N ALA A 91 -0.69 3.09 3.66
CA ALA A 91 -1.74 4.10 3.41
C ALA A 91 -2.58 3.77 2.19
N TYR A 92 -1.93 3.31 1.12
CA TYR A 92 -2.58 2.81 -0.08
C TYR A 92 -1.84 1.57 -0.57
N PHE A 93 -2.60 0.65 -1.11
CA PHE A 93 -2.08 -0.63 -1.61
C PHE A 93 -3.06 -1.17 -2.65
N GLY A 94 -2.56 -1.54 -3.81
CA GLY A 94 -3.40 -2.18 -4.80
C GLY A 94 -2.69 -2.54 -6.09
N LEU A 95 -3.32 -3.45 -6.82
CA LEU A 95 -2.94 -3.85 -8.17
C LEU A 95 -3.95 -3.29 -9.16
N LEU A 96 -3.49 -3.01 -10.37
CA LEU A 96 -4.39 -2.78 -11.50
C LEU A 96 -5.15 -4.08 -11.81
N PRO A 97 -6.40 -3.99 -12.30
CA PRO A 97 -7.25 -5.19 -12.50
C PRO A 97 -6.61 -6.29 -13.35
N GLU A 98 -5.84 -5.93 -14.37
CA GLU A 98 -5.17 -6.87 -15.27
C GLU A 98 -4.18 -7.79 -14.57
N PHE A 99 -3.68 -7.38 -13.42
CA PHE A 99 -2.65 -8.09 -12.68
C PHE A 99 -3.18 -8.83 -11.45
N ILE A 100 -4.47 -8.71 -11.17
CA ILE A 100 -5.12 -9.43 -10.07
C ILE A 100 -5.29 -10.90 -10.48
N GLY A 101 -5.10 -11.82 -9.52
CA GLY A 101 -5.26 -13.25 -9.76
C GLY A 101 -4.03 -13.94 -10.33
N ARG A 102 -2.89 -13.25 -10.41
CA ARG A 102 -1.62 -13.82 -10.89
C ARG A 102 -0.62 -14.14 -9.78
N GLY A 103 -1.07 -14.11 -8.52
CA GLY A 103 -0.18 -14.37 -7.37
C GLY A 103 0.72 -13.19 -6.99
N LEU A 104 0.49 -12.01 -7.56
CA LEU A 104 1.33 -10.85 -7.32
C LEU A 104 0.97 -10.07 -6.05
N GLY A 105 -0.30 -10.13 -5.62
CA GLY A 105 -0.79 -9.38 -4.47
C GLY A 105 -0.10 -9.74 -3.16
N GLY A 106 0.16 -11.03 -2.94
CA GLY A 106 0.88 -11.48 -1.76
C GLY A 106 2.34 -11.03 -1.74
N ALA A 107 3.00 -11.06 -2.89
CA ALA A 107 4.37 -10.58 -3.02
C ALA A 107 4.47 -9.06 -2.85
N LEU A 108 3.51 -8.31 -3.40
CA LEU A 108 3.46 -6.86 -3.22
C LEU A 108 3.25 -6.49 -1.76
N LEU A 109 2.33 -7.16 -1.07
CA LEU A 109 2.08 -6.90 0.34
C LEU A 109 3.26 -7.32 1.22
N THR A 110 3.92 -8.42 0.92
CA THR A 110 5.14 -8.82 1.61
C THR A 110 6.19 -7.70 1.53
N SER A 111 6.41 -7.16 0.34
CA SER A 111 7.32 -6.03 0.13
C SER A 111 6.90 -4.82 0.97
N ALA A 112 5.63 -4.46 0.97
CA ALA A 112 5.12 -3.33 1.73
C ALA A 112 5.39 -3.48 3.23
N ILE A 113 5.13 -4.65 3.78
CA ILE A 113 5.36 -4.92 5.21
C ILE A 113 6.86 -4.88 5.53
N GLU A 114 7.69 -5.52 4.71
CA GLU A 114 9.14 -5.50 4.94
C GLU A 114 9.72 -4.09 4.88
N GLU A 115 9.32 -3.31 3.87
CA GLU A 115 9.79 -1.92 3.74
C GLU A 115 9.27 -1.03 4.88
N ALA A 116 8.05 -1.28 5.35
CA ALA A 116 7.49 -0.56 6.50
C ALA A 116 8.35 -0.77 7.76
N TRP A 117 8.73 -2.02 8.06
CA TRP A 117 9.60 -2.31 9.19
C TRP A 117 11.00 -1.70 9.06
N ARG A 118 11.48 -1.51 7.83
CA ARG A 118 12.79 -0.93 7.54
C ARG A 118 12.81 0.60 7.58
N MET A 119 11.68 1.27 7.71
CA MET A 119 11.64 2.74 7.68
C MET A 119 12.41 3.37 8.84
N SER A 120 12.46 2.71 9.99
CA SER A 120 13.22 3.17 11.15
C SER A 120 13.44 2.01 12.10
N PRO A 121 14.57 1.97 12.85
CA PRO A 121 14.77 0.97 13.92
C PRO A 121 13.73 1.09 15.04
N SER A 122 13.06 2.24 15.15
CA SER A 122 12.07 2.51 16.19
C SER A 122 10.65 2.15 15.80
N VAL A 123 10.41 1.54 14.64
CA VAL A 123 9.07 1.11 14.24
C VAL A 123 8.59 0.00 15.19
N THR A 124 7.42 0.22 15.78
CA THR A 124 6.82 -0.71 16.75
C THR A 124 5.55 -1.36 16.22
N ARG A 125 5.00 -0.86 15.11
CA ARG A 125 3.74 -1.33 14.57
C ARG A 125 3.66 -1.05 13.07
N VAL A 126 3.14 -2.02 12.32
CA VAL A 126 2.74 -1.84 10.92
C VAL A 126 1.25 -2.15 10.83
N TRP A 127 0.48 -1.25 10.26
CA TRP A 127 -0.97 -1.39 10.18
C TRP A 127 -1.52 -0.94 8.84
N VAL A 128 -2.74 -1.39 8.54
CA VAL A 128 -3.44 -1.06 7.33
C VAL A 128 -4.92 -0.87 7.65
N HIS A 129 -5.57 0.02 6.91
CA HIS A 129 -7.00 0.24 6.96
C HIS A 129 -7.62 -0.29 5.66
N THR A 130 -8.64 -1.12 5.77
CA THR A 130 -9.38 -1.64 4.62
C THR A 130 -10.88 -1.50 4.88
N CYS A 131 -11.69 -1.57 3.84
CA CYS A 131 -13.14 -1.46 3.94
C CYS A 131 -13.83 -2.44 2.97
N THR A 132 -15.16 -2.50 3.05
CA THR A 132 -15.96 -3.40 2.21
C THR A 132 -15.94 -3.03 0.72
N LEU A 133 -15.46 -1.83 0.37
CA LEU A 133 -15.31 -1.40 -1.01
C LEU A 133 -14.01 -1.86 -1.65
N ASP A 134 -13.06 -2.35 -0.87
CA ASP A 134 -11.82 -2.92 -1.40
C ASP A 134 -12.09 -4.25 -2.12
N HIS A 135 -11.08 -4.72 -2.87
CA HIS A 135 -11.17 -6.02 -3.52
C HIS A 135 -11.57 -7.08 -2.50
N PRO A 136 -12.49 -8.02 -2.84
CA PRO A 136 -12.96 -9.04 -1.90
C PRO A 136 -11.86 -9.88 -1.25
N LEU A 137 -10.70 -10.02 -1.92
CA LEU A 137 -9.55 -10.76 -1.41
C LEU A 137 -8.56 -9.91 -0.61
N ALA A 138 -8.79 -8.60 -0.48
CA ALA A 138 -7.85 -7.71 0.20
C ALA A 138 -7.63 -8.10 1.66
N LEU A 139 -8.72 -8.25 2.42
CA LEU A 139 -8.63 -8.66 3.83
C LEU A 139 -7.96 -10.04 3.98
N ALA A 140 -8.32 -10.99 3.13
CA ALA A 140 -7.72 -12.32 3.17
C ALA A 140 -6.21 -12.26 2.90
N ASN A 141 -5.75 -11.39 2.01
CA ASN A 141 -4.33 -11.19 1.74
C ASN A 141 -3.62 -10.62 2.98
N TYR A 142 -4.19 -9.60 3.63
CA TYR A 142 -3.62 -9.04 4.86
C TYR A 142 -3.49 -10.11 5.94
N GLN A 143 -4.53 -10.89 6.16
CA GLN A 143 -4.51 -11.96 7.17
C GLN A 143 -3.53 -13.07 6.81
N ALA A 144 -3.44 -13.44 5.53
CA ALA A 144 -2.49 -14.46 5.06
C ALA A 144 -1.04 -14.03 5.26
N ARG A 145 -0.74 -12.73 5.27
CA ARG A 145 0.61 -12.21 5.55
C ARG A 145 0.88 -12.05 7.05
N GLY A 146 -0.07 -12.38 7.91
CA GLY A 146 0.12 -12.37 9.36
C GLY A 146 -0.47 -11.16 10.06
N MET A 147 -1.21 -10.32 9.36
CA MET A 147 -1.91 -9.20 9.98
C MET A 147 -3.19 -9.66 10.67
N VAL A 148 -3.53 -9.04 11.78
CA VAL A 148 -4.68 -9.41 12.61
C VAL A 148 -5.59 -8.19 12.71
N ILE A 149 -6.90 -8.42 12.60
CA ILE A 149 -7.89 -7.36 12.82
C ILE A 149 -7.82 -6.92 14.28
N TYR A 150 -7.57 -5.62 14.50
CA TYR A 150 -7.55 -5.07 15.87
C TYR A 150 -8.73 -4.14 16.13
N LYS A 151 -9.41 -3.66 15.09
CA LYS A 151 -10.53 -2.73 15.19
C LYS A 151 -11.44 -2.86 14.00
N ARG A 152 -12.74 -2.79 14.24
CA ARG A 152 -13.77 -2.70 13.20
C ARG A 152 -14.64 -1.49 13.48
N GLU A 153 -14.91 -0.71 12.44
CA GLU A 153 -15.81 0.44 12.51
C GLU A 153 -16.86 0.31 11.42
N ALA A 154 -18.09 0.72 11.72
CA ALA A 154 -19.13 0.84 10.70
C ALA A 154 -18.73 1.97 9.75
N ALA A 155 -18.91 1.75 8.44
CA ALA A 155 -18.72 2.81 7.47
C ALA A 155 -19.74 3.92 7.73
N GLU A 156 -19.27 5.15 7.82
CA GLU A 156 -20.16 6.31 7.90
C GLU A 156 -20.85 6.50 6.55
N SER A 157 -22.16 6.59 6.61
CA SER A 157 -22.99 6.83 5.43
C SER A 157 -22.96 8.30 5.03
#